data_3f99d5a7d99dc8c697fd0a56a1efb1ab
#
_entry.id   3f99d5a7d99dc8c697fd0a56a1efb1ab
#
_cell.length_a   1.000
_cell.length_b   1.000
_cell.length_c   1.000
_cell.angle_alpha   90.00
_cell.angle_beta   90.00
_cell.angle_gamma   90.00
#
_symmetry.space_group_name_H-M   'P 1'
#
loop_
_entity.id
_entity.type
_entity.pdbx_description
1 polymer ?
#
loop_
_entity_poly.entity_id
_entity_poly.type
_entity_poly.pdbx_seq_one_letter_code
_entity_poly.pdbx_strand_id
1 'polypeptide(L)'
;MGSLITLCAGTSLAKSLFPFVGAEGTTTYRLIFSTLLLMAFWRPWRRTWTWSEAPILIMFGATLGVMNLLFYNALKTVPFGLAIAIEFTGPLAVALWSSKKPLDFVWIVLAVIGMGLILPLGPQGIDNPAALDPVGIAYALGAGVCWALYIVIGQRVADRIGAFATPMGMLVAALVVTPFGIGVAGSSLLNMEWMLIGLGIALLSSAIPYSLEMYSLKHLPKQTFSILLSLEPAVGALAGWLVLSEQLSLQQLCAIGLIMAASMGSAMTAGQRQITN
;
A
#
# COMPACT_ATOMS: atom_id res chain seq x y z
N MET A 1 10.68 -11.48 1.54
CA MET A 1 10.73 -11.45 0.06
C MET A 1 9.51 -12.14 -0.57
N GLY A 2 9.13 -13.37 -0.20
CA GLY A 2 7.95 -14.05 -0.77
C GLY A 2 6.66 -13.24 -0.64
N SER A 3 6.44 -12.56 0.48
CA SER A 3 5.31 -11.64 0.71
C SER A 3 5.28 -10.51 -0.32
N LEU A 4 6.40 -9.82 -0.55
CA LEU A 4 6.48 -8.73 -1.53
C LEU A 4 6.22 -9.20 -2.96
N ILE A 5 6.76 -10.37 -3.33
CA ILE A 5 6.56 -10.94 -4.66
C ILE A 5 5.08 -11.28 -4.88
N THR A 6 4.45 -11.96 -3.92
CA THR A 6 3.02 -12.31 -4.04
C THR A 6 2.12 -11.08 -4.02
N LEU A 7 2.43 -10.09 -3.18
CA LEU A 7 1.70 -8.82 -3.13
C LEU A 7 1.77 -8.09 -4.46
N CYS A 8 2.98 -7.88 -5.00
CA CYS A 8 3.17 -7.18 -6.26
C CYS A 8 2.58 -7.95 -7.45
N ALA A 9 2.73 -9.28 -7.49
CA ALA A 9 2.11 -10.10 -8.52
C ALA A 9 0.58 -10.03 -8.47
N GLY A 10 -0.01 -10.13 -7.28
CA GLY A 10 -1.46 -10.01 -7.09
C GLY A 10 -1.99 -8.63 -7.46
N THR A 11 -1.26 -7.56 -7.14
CA THR A 11 -1.66 -6.19 -7.49
C THR A 11 -1.45 -5.91 -8.99
N SER A 12 -0.40 -6.46 -9.61
CA SER A 12 -0.23 -6.38 -11.06
C SER A 12 -1.36 -7.12 -11.79
N LEU A 13 -1.75 -8.31 -11.30
CA LEU A 13 -2.91 -9.03 -11.84
C LEU A 13 -4.21 -8.24 -11.66
N ALA A 14 -4.35 -7.51 -10.55
CA ALA A 14 -5.52 -6.66 -10.30
C ALA A 14 -5.72 -5.61 -11.38
N LYS A 15 -4.64 -5.06 -11.96
CA LYS A 15 -4.71 -4.08 -13.05
C LYS A 15 -5.37 -4.67 -14.31
N SER A 16 -5.30 -5.98 -14.54
CA SER A 16 -5.97 -6.64 -15.67
C SER A 16 -7.49 -6.63 -15.58
N LEU A 17 -8.06 -6.42 -14.37
CA LEU A 17 -9.51 -6.29 -14.18
C LEU A 17 -10.04 -4.85 -14.43
N PHE A 18 -9.17 -3.84 -14.50
CA PHE A 18 -9.59 -2.45 -14.66
C PHE A 18 -10.49 -2.19 -15.88
N PRO A 19 -10.24 -2.80 -17.06
CA PRO A 19 -11.11 -2.62 -18.22
C PRO A 19 -12.55 -3.12 -18.03
N PHE A 20 -12.77 -4.05 -17.10
CA PHE A 20 -14.05 -4.75 -16.93
C PHE A 20 -14.88 -4.21 -15.75
N VAL A 21 -14.22 -3.91 -14.64
CA VAL A 21 -14.90 -3.48 -13.39
C VAL A 21 -14.33 -2.16 -12.83
N GLY A 22 -13.38 -1.54 -13.52
CA GLY A 22 -12.70 -0.35 -13.03
C GLY A 22 -11.74 -0.62 -11.87
N ALA A 23 -10.98 0.39 -11.47
CA ALA A 23 -10.10 0.30 -10.30
C ALA A 23 -10.92 0.16 -9.00
N GLU A 24 -12.04 0.84 -8.91
CA GLU A 24 -12.97 0.84 -7.78
C GLU A 24 -13.61 -0.55 -7.58
N GLY A 25 -14.08 -1.17 -8.66
CA GLY A 25 -14.63 -2.54 -8.64
C GLY A 25 -13.57 -3.57 -8.26
N THR A 26 -12.35 -3.43 -8.80
CA THR A 26 -11.21 -4.30 -8.47
C THR A 26 -10.83 -4.18 -7.00
N THR A 27 -10.77 -2.94 -6.46
CA THR A 27 -10.53 -2.70 -5.03
C THR A 27 -11.62 -3.32 -4.18
N THR A 28 -12.87 -3.23 -4.61
CA THR A 28 -14.02 -3.84 -3.92
C THR A 28 -13.89 -5.35 -3.84
N TYR A 29 -13.59 -6.04 -4.94
CA TYR A 29 -13.34 -7.48 -4.91
C TYR A 29 -12.21 -7.85 -3.97
N ARG A 30 -11.08 -7.15 -4.07
CA ARG A 30 -9.93 -7.39 -3.20
C ARG A 30 -10.33 -7.28 -1.73
N LEU A 31 -10.99 -6.20 -1.33
CA LEU A 31 -11.35 -5.96 0.07
C LEU A 31 -12.43 -6.91 0.58
N ILE A 32 -13.47 -7.21 -0.21
CA ILE A 32 -14.53 -8.14 0.19
C ILE A 32 -13.94 -9.55 0.37
N PHE A 33 -13.24 -10.08 -0.62
CA PHE A 33 -12.70 -11.44 -0.53
C PHE A 33 -11.60 -11.55 0.53
N SER A 34 -10.74 -10.54 0.68
CA SER A 34 -9.76 -10.51 1.78
C SER A 34 -10.44 -10.47 3.14
N THR A 35 -11.52 -9.72 3.28
CA THR A 35 -12.32 -9.69 4.51
C THR A 35 -12.90 -11.07 4.82
N LEU A 36 -13.51 -11.72 3.84
CA LEU A 36 -14.10 -13.07 4.02
C LEU A 36 -13.04 -14.09 4.45
N LEU A 37 -11.88 -14.09 3.78
CA LEU A 37 -10.77 -14.98 4.09
C LEU A 37 -10.20 -14.73 5.49
N LEU A 38 -9.93 -13.46 5.84
CA LEU A 38 -9.39 -13.11 7.15
C LEU A 38 -10.40 -13.35 8.27
N MET A 39 -11.69 -13.07 8.04
CA MET A 39 -12.73 -13.37 9.02
C MET A 39 -12.89 -14.88 9.24
N ALA A 40 -12.85 -15.69 8.19
CA ALA A 40 -12.90 -17.14 8.30
C ALA A 40 -11.71 -17.70 9.11
N PHE A 41 -10.52 -17.13 8.90
CA PHE A 41 -9.29 -17.56 9.60
C PHE A 41 -9.27 -17.11 11.07
N TRP A 42 -9.46 -15.82 11.32
CA TRP A 42 -9.35 -15.23 12.67
C TRP A 42 -10.60 -15.36 13.52
N ARG A 43 -11.78 -15.57 12.92
CA ARG A 43 -13.09 -15.77 13.60
C ARG A 43 -13.39 -14.68 14.64
N PRO A 44 -13.41 -13.37 14.26
CA PRO A 44 -13.54 -12.26 15.20
C PRO A 44 -14.88 -12.27 15.98
N TRP A 45 -15.89 -13.00 15.50
CA TRP A 45 -17.17 -13.21 16.21
C TRP A 45 -17.05 -14.01 17.51
N ARG A 46 -15.91 -14.63 17.76
CA ARG A 46 -15.64 -15.34 19.02
C ARG A 46 -15.15 -14.44 20.15
N ARG A 47 -14.82 -13.16 19.82
CA ARG A 47 -14.39 -12.15 20.77
C ARG A 47 -15.60 -11.36 21.27
N THR A 48 -15.59 -10.97 22.54
CA THR A 48 -16.49 -9.97 23.09
C THR A 48 -16.02 -8.58 22.67
N TRP A 49 -16.89 -7.81 22.03
CA TRP A 49 -16.60 -6.48 21.54
C TRP A 49 -17.18 -5.42 22.47
N THR A 50 -16.44 -4.32 22.66
CA THR A 50 -16.92 -3.16 23.41
C THR A 50 -17.22 -1.99 22.46
N TRP A 51 -18.29 -1.26 22.72
CA TRP A 51 -18.66 -0.09 21.92
C TRP A 51 -17.59 0.99 21.89
N SER A 52 -16.74 1.06 22.92
CA SER A 52 -15.60 1.98 22.98
C SER A 52 -14.50 1.70 21.97
N GLU A 53 -14.43 0.50 21.40
CA GLU A 53 -13.47 0.11 20.36
C GLU A 53 -13.95 0.51 18.95
N ALA A 54 -15.26 0.71 18.76
CA ALA A 54 -15.84 0.97 17.45
C ALA A 54 -15.28 2.24 16.75
N PRO A 55 -15.15 3.41 17.40
CA PRO A 55 -14.68 4.62 16.72
C PRO A 55 -13.27 4.48 16.16
N ILE A 56 -12.34 3.92 16.94
CA ILE A 56 -10.96 3.75 16.50
C ILE A 56 -10.84 2.69 15.38
N LEU A 57 -11.67 1.65 15.44
CA LEU A 57 -11.72 0.60 14.43
C LEU A 57 -12.31 1.12 13.12
N ILE A 58 -13.37 1.93 13.19
CA ILE A 58 -13.97 2.59 12.01
C ILE A 58 -12.95 3.52 11.36
N MET A 59 -12.25 4.35 12.15
CA MET A 59 -11.22 5.23 11.64
C MET A 59 -10.08 4.46 10.97
N PHE A 60 -9.60 3.39 11.59
CA PHE A 60 -8.57 2.51 11.06
C PHE A 60 -8.99 1.87 9.74
N GLY A 61 -10.15 1.24 9.70
CA GLY A 61 -10.65 0.56 8.51
C GLY A 61 -11.03 1.52 7.38
N ALA A 62 -11.61 2.69 7.71
CA ALA A 62 -11.90 3.73 6.72
C ALA A 62 -10.62 4.25 6.08
N THR A 63 -9.59 4.54 6.89
CA THR A 63 -8.27 4.95 6.39
C THR A 63 -7.68 3.88 5.46
N LEU A 64 -7.73 2.61 5.84
CA LEU A 64 -7.28 1.48 5.03
C LEU A 64 -8.06 1.38 3.71
N GLY A 65 -9.39 1.55 3.75
CA GLY A 65 -10.24 1.50 2.57
C GLY A 65 -9.94 2.64 1.58
N VAL A 66 -9.87 3.88 2.09
CA VAL A 66 -9.53 5.06 1.28
C VAL A 66 -8.13 4.94 0.70
N MET A 67 -7.15 4.49 1.48
CA MET A 67 -5.78 4.21 1.02
C MET A 67 -5.79 3.29 -0.21
N ASN A 68 -6.42 2.14 -0.09
CA ASN A 68 -6.50 1.18 -1.21
C ASN A 68 -7.23 1.76 -2.43
N LEU A 69 -8.33 2.49 -2.22
CA LEU A 69 -9.09 3.09 -3.30
C LEU A 69 -8.25 4.14 -4.06
N LEU A 70 -7.56 5.01 -3.34
CA LEU A 70 -6.67 6.01 -3.93
C LEU A 70 -5.50 5.36 -4.67
N PHE A 71 -4.86 4.36 -4.08
CA PHE A 71 -3.76 3.63 -4.71
C PHE A 71 -4.18 2.98 -6.03
N TYR A 72 -5.30 2.27 -6.04
CA TYR A 72 -5.79 1.63 -7.27
C TYR A 72 -6.22 2.65 -8.33
N ASN A 73 -6.73 3.82 -7.93
CA ASN A 73 -6.99 4.91 -8.87
C ASN A 73 -5.69 5.50 -9.43
N ALA A 74 -4.63 5.63 -8.63
CA ALA A 74 -3.32 6.03 -9.12
C ALA A 74 -2.78 5.08 -10.22
N LEU A 75 -3.01 3.78 -10.07
CA LEU A 75 -2.56 2.75 -11.03
C LEU A 75 -3.23 2.86 -12.41
N LYS A 76 -4.28 3.68 -12.57
CA LYS A 76 -4.89 3.94 -13.89
C LYS A 76 -3.93 4.68 -14.83
N THR A 77 -3.11 5.56 -14.29
CA THR A 77 -2.29 6.50 -15.06
C THR A 77 -0.81 6.51 -14.65
N VAL A 78 -0.48 6.00 -13.45
CA VAL A 78 0.90 5.94 -12.94
C VAL A 78 1.41 4.50 -13.04
N PRO A 79 2.64 4.28 -13.56
CA PRO A 79 3.29 2.98 -13.55
C PRO A 79 3.39 2.38 -12.14
N PHE A 80 3.24 1.06 -12.04
CA PHE A 80 3.06 0.36 -10.76
C PHE A 80 4.21 0.62 -9.77
N GLY A 81 5.48 0.47 -10.22
CA GLY A 81 6.62 0.72 -9.34
C GLY A 81 6.73 2.16 -8.84
N LEU A 82 6.33 3.14 -9.69
CA LEU A 82 6.30 4.54 -9.30
C LEU A 82 5.18 4.84 -8.31
N ALA A 83 3.99 4.28 -8.53
CA ALA A 83 2.87 4.45 -7.61
C ALA A 83 3.23 3.96 -6.21
N ILE A 84 3.89 2.79 -6.09
CA ILE A 84 4.41 2.28 -4.82
C ILE A 84 5.46 3.23 -4.23
N ALA A 85 6.40 3.71 -5.04
CA ALA A 85 7.45 4.61 -4.55
C ALA A 85 6.87 5.92 -3.99
N ILE A 86 5.88 6.49 -4.66
CA ILE A 86 5.18 7.71 -4.21
C ILE A 86 4.40 7.41 -2.91
N GLU A 87 3.64 6.34 -2.87
CA GLU A 87 2.87 5.92 -1.69
C GLU A 87 3.80 5.68 -0.48
N PHE A 88 4.98 5.09 -0.72
CA PHE A 88 5.95 4.76 0.32
C PHE A 88 6.53 5.99 1.04
N THR A 89 6.39 7.19 0.47
CA THR A 89 6.75 8.45 1.16
C THR A 89 5.95 8.67 2.44
N GLY A 90 4.74 8.12 2.56
CA GLY A 90 3.94 8.17 3.78
C GLY A 90 4.60 7.47 4.97
N PRO A 91 4.88 6.17 4.92
CA PRO A 91 5.65 5.45 5.95
C PRO A 91 6.99 6.10 6.25
N LEU A 92 7.70 6.57 5.22
CA LEU A 92 8.96 7.28 5.37
C LEU A 92 8.78 8.58 6.18
N ALA A 93 7.75 9.36 5.91
CA ALA A 93 7.44 10.58 6.68
C ALA A 93 7.17 10.27 8.15
N VAL A 94 6.44 9.20 8.46
CA VAL A 94 6.21 8.75 9.85
C VAL A 94 7.52 8.36 10.52
N ALA A 95 8.38 7.62 9.84
CA ALA A 95 9.67 7.20 10.36
C ALA A 95 10.57 8.41 10.67
N LEU A 96 10.62 9.39 9.76
CA LEU A 96 11.41 10.62 9.90
C LEU A 96 10.83 11.56 10.96
N TRP A 97 9.50 11.67 11.07
CA TRP A 97 8.87 12.47 12.14
C TRP A 97 9.27 12.01 13.54
N SER A 98 9.44 10.71 13.70
CA SER A 98 9.88 10.11 14.96
C SER A 98 11.40 10.22 15.19
N SER A 99 12.13 10.76 14.24
CA SER A 99 13.59 10.83 14.26
C SER A 99 14.11 12.21 14.71
N LYS A 100 15.28 12.19 15.39
CA LYS A 100 15.93 13.41 15.95
C LYS A 100 17.42 13.50 15.61
N LYS A 101 17.93 12.64 14.70
CA LYS A 101 19.36 12.63 14.37
C LYS A 101 19.64 13.50 13.12
N PRO A 102 20.78 14.18 13.03
CA PRO A 102 21.15 14.98 11.85
C PRO A 102 21.26 14.11 10.58
N LEU A 103 21.59 12.81 10.72
CA LEU A 103 21.65 11.88 9.60
C LEU A 103 20.26 11.65 8.95
N ASP A 104 19.19 11.81 9.70
CA ASP A 104 17.83 11.67 9.18
C ASP A 104 17.49 12.77 8.17
N PHE A 105 18.16 13.93 8.26
CA PHE A 105 18.02 15.00 7.26
C PHE A 105 18.51 14.55 5.87
N VAL A 106 19.54 13.70 5.81
CA VAL A 106 20.03 13.13 4.53
C VAL A 106 18.91 12.30 3.88
N TRP A 107 18.20 11.49 4.66
CA TRP A 107 17.11 10.67 4.14
C TRP A 107 15.94 11.50 3.64
N ILE A 108 15.62 12.61 4.33
CA ILE A 108 14.61 13.58 3.87
C ILE A 108 15.03 14.16 2.51
N VAL A 109 16.25 14.62 2.39
CA VAL A 109 16.76 15.22 1.14
C VAL A 109 16.71 14.23 -0.01
N LEU A 110 17.13 12.98 0.21
CA LEU A 110 17.04 11.92 -0.81
C LEU A 110 15.60 11.66 -1.25
N ALA A 111 14.66 11.60 -0.29
CA ALA A 111 13.24 11.39 -0.60
C ALA A 111 12.65 12.58 -1.39
N VAL A 112 12.99 13.82 -1.01
CA VAL A 112 12.55 15.03 -1.70
C VAL A 112 13.10 15.10 -3.12
N ILE A 113 14.38 14.78 -3.31
CA ILE A 113 14.99 14.71 -4.64
C ILE A 113 14.32 13.62 -5.48
N GLY A 114 14.14 12.41 -4.92
CA GLY A 114 13.44 11.31 -5.61
C GLY A 114 12.03 11.70 -6.04
N MET A 115 11.27 12.34 -5.13
CA MET A 115 9.93 12.83 -5.45
C MET A 115 9.97 13.95 -6.50
N GLY A 116 10.94 14.88 -6.42
CA GLY A 116 11.11 15.94 -7.41
C GLY A 116 11.40 15.41 -8.81
N LEU A 117 12.10 14.29 -8.94
CA LEU A 117 12.34 13.63 -10.23
C LEU A 117 11.07 12.99 -10.83
N ILE A 118 10.10 12.63 -10.01
CA ILE A 118 8.81 12.05 -10.45
C ILE A 118 7.87 13.15 -10.93
N LEU A 119 7.88 14.32 -10.26
CA LEU A 119 6.98 15.41 -10.58
C LEU A 119 7.29 16.03 -11.95
N PRO A 120 6.28 16.42 -12.73
CA PRO A 120 6.46 17.05 -14.04
C PRO A 120 6.84 18.54 -13.88
N LEU A 121 7.99 18.82 -13.25
CA LEU A 121 8.46 20.18 -12.94
C LEU A 121 9.34 20.80 -14.06
N GLY A 122 9.53 20.08 -15.18
CA GLY A 122 10.37 20.56 -16.29
C GLY A 122 9.71 21.65 -17.16
N PRO A 123 10.49 22.35 -18.01
CA PRO A 123 9.98 23.41 -18.92
C PRO A 123 8.90 22.93 -19.88
N GLN A 124 8.80 21.62 -20.14
CA GLN A 124 7.78 20.99 -20.98
C GLN A 124 6.55 20.55 -20.17
N GLY A 125 6.61 20.62 -18.84
CA GLY A 125 5.48 20.43 -17.92
C GLY A 125 4.53 19.29 -18.30
N ILE A 126 3.23 19.59 -18.19
CA ILE A 126 2.12 18.67 -18.46
C ILE A 126 2.01 18.30 -19.96
N ASP A 127 2.58 19.08 -20.86
CA ASP A 127 2.52 18.86 -22.31
C ASP A 127 3.55 17.83 -22.82
N ASN A 128 4.41 17.31 -21.92
CA ASN A 128 5.36 16.24 -22.27
C ASN A 128 4.60 14.88 -22.34
N PRO A 129 4.61 14.17 -23.49
CA PRO A 129 3.95 12.86 -23.59
C PRO A 129 4.49 11.80 -22.62
N ALA A 130 5.71 12.01 -22.08
CA ALA A 130 6.31 11.17 -21.05
C ALA A 130 6.01 11.67 -19.63
N ALA A 131 5.31 12.78 -19.45
CA ALA A 131 4.94 13.28 -18.13
C ALA A 131 3.85 12.39 -17.52
N LEU A 132 4.00 12.11 -16.23
CA LEU A 132 2.97 11.39 -15.49
C LEU A 132 1.75 12.28 -15.27
N ASP A 133 0.58 11.67 -15.28
CA ASP A 133 -0.67 12.36 -14.97
C ASP A 133 -0.65 12.93 -13.53
N PRO A 134 -0.80 14.26 -13.37
CA PRO A 134 -0.81 14.90 -12.06
C PRO A 134 -1.92 14.37 -11.13
N VAL A 135 -3.05 13.95 -11.69
CA VAL A 135 -4.17 13.39 -10.92
C VAL A 135 -3.78 12.03 -10.34
N GLY A 136 -3.11 11.20 -11.15
CA GLY A 136 -2.58 9.91 -10.69
C GLY A 136 -1.53 10.07 -9.59
N ILE A 137 -0.63 11.06 -9.73
CA ILE A 137 0.34 11.40 -8.68
C ILE A 137 -0.37 11.84 -7.40
N ALA A 138 -1.40 12.70 -7.51
CA ALA A 138 -2.17 13.16 -6.37
C ALA A 138 -2.88 12.00 -5.65
N TYR A 139 -3.41 11.04 -6.39
CA TYR A 139 -3.97 9.80 -5.83
C TYR A 139 -2.91 8.98 -5.09
N ALA A 140 -1.72 8.79 -5.65
CA ALA A 140 -0.64 8.05 -5.00
C ALA A 140 -0.13 8.76 -3.73
N LEU A 141 0.01 10.09 -3.75
CA LEU A 141 0.35 10.87 -2.55
C LEU A 141 -0.73 10.79 -1.49
N GLY A 142 -2.01 10.88 -1.88
CA GLY A 142 -3.15 10.70 -0.97
C GLY A 142 -3.14 9.32 -0.34
N ALA A 143 -2.83 8.26 -1.09
CA ALA A 143 -2.64 6.92 -0.57
C ALA A 143 -1.50 6.88 0.45
N GLY A 144 -0.36 7.54 0.18
CA GLY A 144 0.76 7.67 1.10
C GLY A 144 0.38 8.36 2.42
N VAL A 145 -0.38 9.46 2.36
CA VAL A 145 -0.91 10.12 3.56
C VAL A 145 -1.82 9.17 4.35
N CYS A 146 -2.71 8.46 3.67
CA CYS A 146 -3.55 7.46 4.33
C CYS A 146 -2.70 6.33 4.95
N TRP A 147 -1.63 5.90 4.29
CA TRP A 147 -0.72 4.89 4.85
C TRP A 147 -0.02 5.40 6.12
N ALA A 148 0.45 6.65 6.12
CA ALA A 148 0.99 7.28 7.33
C ALA A 148 -0.02 7.28 8.49
N LEU A 149 -1.27 7.69 8.22
CA LEU A 149 -2.36 7.65 9.20
C LEU A 149 -2.68 6.22 9.65
N TYR A 150 -2.72 5.26 8.72
CA TYR A 150 -2.93 3.86 9.01
C TYR A 150 -1.88 3.31 10.00
N ILE A 151 -0.59 3.68 9.83
CA ILE A 151 0.49 3.28 10.74
C ILE A 151 0.25 3.87 12.13
N VAL A 152 -0.02 5.17 12.22
CA VAL A 152 -0.21 5.88 13.50
C VAL A 152 -1.45 5.38 14.26
N ILE A 153 -2.57 5.21 13.55
CA ILE A 153 -3.82 4.70 14.13
C ILE A 153 -3.66 3.22 14.45
N GLY A 154 -3.04 2.47 13.54
CA GLY A 154 -2.84 1.03 13.64
C GLY A 154 -2.07 0.60 14.88
N GLN A 155 -1.08 1.36 15.31
CA GLN A 155 -0.38 1.11 16.58
C GLN A 155 -1.36 1.11 17.76
N ARG A 156 -2.22 2.14 17.87
CA ARG A 156 -3.22 2.24 18.95
C ARG A 156 -4.27 1.14 18.87
N VAL A 157 -4.65 0.76 17.66
CA VAL A 157 -5.62 -0.32 17.42
C VAL A 157 -5.03 -1.68 17.79
N ALA A 158 -3.75 -1.92 17.42
CA ALA A 158 -3.03 -3.15 17.78
C ALA A 158 -2.92 -3.33 19.28
N ASP A 159 -2.62 -2.25 20.03
CA ASP A 159 -2.52 -2.28 21.50
C ASP A 159 -3.85 -2.62 22.17
N ARG A 160 -4.98 -2.16 21.61
CA ARG A 160 -6.32 -2.35 22.20
C ARG A 160 -7.02 -3.62 21.73
N ILE A 161 -6.92 -3.93 20.45
CA ILE A 161 -7.72 -4.97 19.77
C ILE A 161 -6.87 -6.19 19.43
N GLY A 162 -5.56 -6.02 19.27
CA GLY A 162 -4.63 -7.10 18.95
C GLY A 162 -4.87 -7.68 17.55
N ALA A 163 -4.76 -8.99 17.43
CA ALA A 163 -4.82 -9.71 16.15
C ALA A 163 -6.16 -9.57 15.40
N PHE A 164 -7.24 -9.20 16.10
CA PHE A 164 -8.55 -9.00 15.49
C PHE A 164 -8.71 -7.66 14.78
N ALA A 165 -7.74 -6.75 14.94
CA ALA A 165 -7.75 -5.44 14.30
C ALA A 165 -7.78 -5.55 12.77
N THR A 166 -6.96 -6.43 12.20
CA THR A 166 -6.84 -6.60 10.75
C THR A 166 -8.13 -7.08 10.09
N PRO A 167 -8.76 -8.20 10.50
CA PRO A 167 -10.00 -8.65 9.86
C PRO A 167 -11.16 -7.65 10.02
N MET A 168 -11.27 -6.99 11.16
CA MET A 168 -12.32 -6.01 11.38
C MET A 168 -12.05 -4.68 10.66
N GLY A 169 -10.80 -4.25 10.59
CA GLY A 169 -10.39 -3.11 9.76
C GLY A 169 -10.67 -3.35 8.28
N MET A 170 -10.38 -4.56 7.78
CA MET A 170 -10.72 -4.95 6.41
C MET A 170 -12.23 -4.96 6.15
N LEU A 171 -13.04 -5.39 7.12
CA LEU A 171 -14.50 -5.31 7.01
C LEU A 171 -14.97 -3.87 6.84
N VAL A 172 -14.49 -2.96 7.67
CA VAL A 172 -14.83 -1.54 7.56
C VAL A 172 -14.32 -0.97 6.23
N ALA A 173 -13.09 -1.32 5.81
CA ALA A 173 -12.55 -0.90 4.52
C ALA A 173 -13.41 -1.37 3.35
N ALA A 174 -13.86 -2.63 3.37
CA ALA A 174 -14.77 -3.17 2.37
C ALA A 174 -16.11 -2.41 2.35
N LEU A 175 -16.70 -2.12 3.52
CA LEU A 175 -17.95 -1.35 3.61
C LEU A 175 -17.79 0.08 3.07
N VAL A 176 -16.67 0.73 3.30
CA VAL A 176 -16.38 2.09 2.81
C VAL A 176 -16.18 2.10 1.30
N VAL A 177 -15.50 1.11 0.72
CA VAL A 177 -15.13 1.09 -0.70
C VAL A 177 -16.24 0.51 -1.59
N THR A 178 -17.02 -0.45 -1.10
CA THR A 178 -18.05 -1.13 -1.88
C THR A 178 -19.04 -0.18 -2.59
N PRO A 179 -19.52 0.91 -1.97
CA PRO A 179 -20.40 1.87 -2.66
C PRO A 179 -19.76 2.47 -3.93
N PHE A 180 -18.45 2.76 -3.90
CA PHE A 180 -17.73 3.29 -5.06
C PHE A 180 -17.60 2.23 -6.16
N GLY A 181 -17.30 0.98 -5.79
CA GLY A 181 -17.24 -0.11 -6.74
C GLY A 181 -18.58 -0.40 -7.39
N ILE A 182 -19.67 -0.39 -6.62
CA ILE A 182 -21.03 -0.53 -7.16
C ILE A 182 -21.36 0.62 -8.10
N GLY A 183 -21.00 1.85 -7.75
CA GLY A 183 -21.25 3.03 -8.57
C GLY A 183 -20.56 3.00 -9.93
N VAL A 184 -19.35 2.42 -10.01
CA VAL A 184 -18.55 2.35 -11.25
C VAL A 184 -18.84 1.08 -12.04
N ALA A 185 -18.79 -0.08 -11.39
CA ALA A 185 -18.88 -1.39 -12.06
C ALA A 185 -20.32 -1.93 -12.18
N GLY A 186 -21.25 -1.45 -11.33
CA GLY A 186 -22.64 -1.84 -11.37
C GLY A 186 -22.84 -3.37 -11.34
N SER A 187 -23.63 -3.88 -12.28
CA SER A 187 -23.91 -5.33 -12.41
C SER A 187 -22.70 -6.16 -12.82
N SER A 188 -21.64 -5.57 -13.38
CA SER A 188 -20.40 -6.29 -13.74
C SER A 188 -19.73 -6.92 -12.52
N LEU A 189 -19.98 -6.39 -11.29
CA LEU A 189 -19.52 -7.01 -10.05
C LEU A 189 -20.18 -8.38 -9.76
N LEU A 190 -21.26 -8.74 -10.42
CA LEU A 190 -21.93 -10.03 -10.23
C LEU A 190 -21.47 -11.09 -11.25
N ASN A 191 -20.55 -10.74 -12.16
CA ASN A 191 -20.02 -11.68 -13.12
C ASN A 191 -19.09 -12.69 -12.41
N MET A 192 -19.42 -13.98 -12.53
CA MET A 192 -18.70 -15.06 -11.87
C MET A 192 -17.23 -15.15 -12.28
N GLU A 193 -16.91 -14.86 -13.54
CA GLU A 193 -15.53 -14.87 -14.03
C GLU A 193 -14.67 -13.83 -13.33
N TRP A 194 -15.18 -12.57 -13.24
CA TRP A 194 -14.47 -11.49 -12.55
C TRP A 194 -14.39 -11.70 -11.05
N MET A 195 -15.40 -12.32 -10.45
CA MET A 195 -15.39 -12.71 -9.05
C MET A 195 -14.29 -13.74 -8.75
N LEU A 196 -14.11 -14.76 -9.62
CA LEU A 196 -13.07 -15.77 -9.43
C LEU A 196 -11.66 -15.17 -9.56
N ILE A 197 -11.45 -14.30 -10.57
CA ILE A 197 -10.20 -13.55 -10.69
C ILE A 197 -9.98 -12.65 -9.48
N GLY A 198 -11.02 -11.94 -9.03
CA GLY A 198 -10.98 -11.10 -7.83
C GLY A 198 -10.62 -11.87 -6.56
N LEU A 199 -11.11 -13.10 -6.42
CA LEU A 199 -10.71 -14.00 -5.33
C LEU A 199 -9.22 -14.37 -5.42
N GLY A 200 -8.73 -14.69 -6.61
CA GLY A 200 -7.31 -14.94 -6.86
C GLY A 200 -6.44 -13.74 -6.49
N ILE A 201 -6.86 -12.54 -6.88
CA ILE A 201 -6.20 -11.29 -6.51
C ILE A 201 -6.17 -11.12 -4.98
N ALA A 202 -7.29 -11.33 -4.30
CA ALA A 202 -7.36 -11.21 -2.84
C ALA A 202 -6.44 -12.22 -2.13
N LEU A 203 -6.33 -13.43 -2.64
CA LEU A 203 -5.40 -14.44 -2.11
C LEU A 203 -3.94 -13.99 -2.27
N LEU A 204 -3.54 -13.57 -3.49
CA LEU A 204 -2.17 -13.19 -3.81
C LEU A 204 -1.75 -11.85 -3.18
N SER A 205 -2.66 -10.87 -3.14
CA SER A 205 -2.35 -9.51 -2.67
C SER A 205 -2.67 -9.27 -1.20
N SER A 206 -3.34 -10.22 -0.52
CA SER A 206 -3.70 -10.03 0.89
C SER A 206 -3.48 -11.26 1.75
N ALA A 207 -4.15 -12.39 1.47
CA ALA A 207 -4.14 -13.54 2.38
C ALA A 207 -2.72 -14.15 2.52
N ILE A 208 -2.04 -14.40 1.40
CA ILE A 208 -0.68 -14.95 1.39
C ILE A 208 0.34 -13.93 1.94
N PRO A 209 0.40 -12.67 1.44
CA PRO A 209 1.35 -11.69 1.95
C PRO A 209 1.23 -11.47 3.45
N TYR A 210 0.03 -11.21 3.97
CA TYR A 210 -0.15 -10.98 5.40
C TYR A 210 0.25 -12.18 6.26
N SER A 211 -0.01 -13.40 5.79
CA SER A 211 0.43 -14.61 6.49
C SER A 211 1.96 -14.73 6.53
N LEU A 212 2.62 -14.45 5.42
CA LEU A 212 4.09 -14.46 5.32
C LEU A 212 4.71 -13.31 6.13
N GLU A 213 4.09 -12.13 6.15
CA GLU A 213 4.54 -10.99 6.95
C GLU A 213 4.43 -11.28 8.44
N MET A 214 3.31 -11.82 8.89
CA MET A 214 3.12 -12.24 10.28
C MET A 214 4.14 -13.30 10.70
N TYR A 215 4.45 -14.26 9.83
CA TYR A 215 5.50 -15.24 10.07
C TYR A 215 6.87 -14.56 10.17
N SER A 216 7.18 -13.66 9.23
CA SER A 216 8.44 -12.93 9.20
C SER A 216 8.64 -12.04 10.43
N LEU A 217 7.59 -11.33 10.87
CA LEU A 217 7.63 -10.47 12.07
C LEU A 217 7.90 -11.23 13.35
N LYS A 218 7.55 -12.53 13.39
CA LYS A 218 7.87 -13.40 14.55
C LYS A 218 9.33 -13.86 14.56
N HIS A 219 9.98 -13.95 13.40
CA HIS A 219 11.30 -14.58 13.27
C HIS A 219 12.42 -13.60 12.89
N LEU A 220 12.08 -12.41 12.39
CA LEU A 220 13.05 -11.41 11.97
C LEU A 220 13.07 -10.21 12.93
N PRO A 221 14.24 -9.60 13.18
CA PRO A 221 14.33 -8.31 13.85
C PRO A 221 13.51 -7.26 13.10
N LYS A 222 12.82 -6.37 13.83
CA LYS A 222 11.98 -5.31 13.24
C LYS A 222 12.72 -4.45 12.22
N GLN A 223 14.00 -4.15 12.48
CA GLN A 223 14.86 -3.41 11.56
C GLN A 223 15.05 -4.14 10.23
N THR A 224 15.40 -5.44 10.27
CA THR A 224 15.57 -6.25 9.07
C THR A 224 14.27 -6.31 8.26
N PHE A 225 13.14 -6.46 8.94
CA PHE A 225 11.82 -6.46 8.30
C PHE A 225 11.54 -5.12 7.59
N SER A 226 11.80 -3.97 8.23
CA SER A 226 11.61 -2.64 7.65
C SER A 226 12.53 -2.40 6.44
N ILE A 227 13.79 -2.86 6.50
CA ILE A 227 14.73 -2.78 5.36
C ILE A 227 14.21 -3.61 4.19
N LEU A 228 13.70 -4.82 4.45
CA LEU A 228 13.12 -5.66 3.39
C LEU A 228 11.87 -5.03 2.77
N LEU A 229 11.02 -4.38 3.55
CA LEU A 229 9.86 -3.64 3.03
C LEU A 229 10.28 -2.48 2.12
N SER A 230 11.41 -1.82 2.41
CA SER A 230 11.92 -0.73 1.56
C SER A 230 12.28 -1.16 0.13
N LEU A 231 12.34 -2.47 -0.14
CA LEU A 231 12.52 -3.02 -1.48
C LEU A 231 11.20 -3.12 -2.28
N GLU A 232 10.07 -2.83 -1.65
CA GLU A 232 8.75 -2.95 -2.28
C GLU A 232 8.64 -2.16 -3.59
N PRO A 233 9.10 -0.89 -3.70
CA PRO A 233 9.06 -0.16 -4.96
C PRO A 233 9.87 -0.83 -6.09
N ALA A 234 11.01 -1.47 -5.77
CA ALA A 234 11.80 -2.17 -6.78
C ALA A 234 11.12 -3.47 -7.24
N VAL A 235 10.53 -4.23 -6.29
CA VAL A 235 9.76 -5.43 -6.63
C VAL A 235 8.52 -5.03 -7.45
N GLY A 236 7.87 -3.92 -7.12
CA GLY A 236 6.77 -3.35 -7.88
C GLY A 236 7.18 -2.93 -9.30
N ALA A 237 8.32 -2.25 -9.44
CA ALA A 237 8.86 -1.86 -10.75
C ALA A 237 9.16 -3.10 -11.62
N LEU A 238 9.77 -4.14 -11.02
CA LEU A 238 10.04 -5.40 -11.68
C LEU A 238 8.75 -6.12 -12.09
N ALA A 239 7.76 -6.16 -11.22
CA ALA A 239 6.45 -6.76 -11.51
C ALA A 239 5.71 -5.97 -12.61
N GLY A 240 5.75 -4.64 -12.60
CA GLY A 240 5.21 -3.78 -13.64
C GLY A 240 5.87 -4.06 -15.00
N TRP A 241 7.18 -4.20 -15.01
CA TRP A 241 7.91 -4.55 -16.24
C TRP A 241 7.57 -5.96 -16.75
N LEU A 242 7.60 -6.98 -15.88
CA LEU A 242 7.40 -8.39 -16.29
C LEU A 242 5.95 -8.73 -16.62
N VAL A 243 4.98 -8.20 -15.86
CA VAL A 243 3.56 -8.58 -15.94
C VAL A 243 2.76 -7.58 -16.76
N LEU A 244 3.05 -6.29 -16.62
CA LEU A 244 2.29 -5.22 -17.25
C LEU A 244 2.99 -4.62 -18.47
N SER A 245 4.21 -5.10 -18.81
CA SER A 245 5.04 -4.58 -19.91
C SER A 245 5.30 -3.06 -19.77
N GLU A 246 5.30 -2.54 -18.53
CA GLU A 246 5.58 -1.14 -18.24
C GLU A 246 7.07 -0.84 -18.45
N GLN A 247 7.38 0.25 -19.15
CA GLN A 247 8.75 0.71 -19.32
C GLN A 247 8.97 1.97 -18.51
N LEU A 248 9.92 1.92 -17.59
CA LEU A 248 10.31 3.05 -16.79
C LEU A 248 11.50 3.76 -17.41
N SER A 249 11.46 5.09 -17.47
CA SER A 249 12.61 5.90 -17.88
C SER A 249 13.74 5.80 -16.86
N LEU A 250 14.97 6.10 -17.27
CA LEU A 250 16.11 6.14 -16.36
C LEU A 250 15.88 7.12 -15.20
N GLN A 251 15.24 8.26 -15.47
CA GLN A 251 14.87 9.24 -14.44
C GLN A 251 13.92 8.63 -13.39
N GLN A 252 12.94 7.86 -13.83
CA GLN A 252 11.97 7.19 -12.94
C GLN A 252 12.64 6.08 -12.11
N LEU A 253 13.58 5.33 -12.71
CA LEU A 253 14.38 4.34 -11.99
C LEU A 253 15.28 4.98 -10.94
N CYS A 254 15.93 6.12 -11.27
CA CYS A 254 16.70 6.89 -10.31
C CYS A 254 15.83 7.40 -9.15
N ALA A 255 14.62 7.89 -9.43
CA ALA A 255 13.67 8.34 -8.42
C ALA A 255 13.30 7.22 -7.45
N ILE A 256 12.94 6.04 -7.96
CA ILE A 256 12.66 4.84 -7.16
C ILE A 256 13.87 4.50 -6.28
N GLY A 257 15.08 4.48 -6.86
CA GLY A 257 16.32 4.19 -6.14
C GLY A 257 16.59 5.16 -4.98
N LEU A 258 16.34 6.47 -5.19
CA LEU A 258 16.50 7.48 -4.14
C LEU A 258 15.50 7.32 -2.99
N ILE A 259 14.23 7.05 -3.31
CA ILE A 259 13.19 6.83 -2.29
C ILE A 259 13.49 5.55 -1.50
N MET A 260 13.92 4.49 -2.17
CA MET A 260 14.35 3.25 -1.52
C MET A 260 15.55 3.48 -0.60
N ALA A 261 16.58 4.21 -1.06
CA ALA A 261 17.75 4.53 -0.26
C ALA A 261 17.37 5.35 0.98
N ALA A 262 16.47 6.33 0.82
CA ALA A 262 15.92 7.11 1.94
C ALA A 262 15.20 6.21 2.97
N SER A 263 14.36 5.30 2.51
CA SER A 263 13.61 4.39 3.38
C SER A 263 14.51 3.38 4.09
N MET A 264 15.44 2.75 3.37
CA MET A 264 16.43 1.82 3.95
C MET A 264 17.31 2.53 4.98
N GLY A 265 17.84 3.72 4.63
CA GLY A 265 18.67 4.52 5.53
C GLY A 265 17.93 4.93 6.80
N SER A 266 16.67 5.37 6.68
CA SER A 266 15.82 5.67 7.82
C SER A 266 15.58 4.46 8.72
N ALA A 267 15.32 3.27 8.14
CA ALA A 267 15.16 2.02 8.88
C ALA A 267 16.44 1.60 9.61
N MET A 268 17.61 1.77 8.98
CA MET A 268 18.91 1.46 9.59
C MET A 268 19.21 2.40 10.77
N THR A 269 18.99 3.70 10.63
CA THR A 269 19.21 4.67 11.70
C THR A 269 18.23 4.50 12.86
N ALA A 270 16.99 4.09 12.61
CA ALA A 270 16.01 3.78 13.64
C ALA A 270 16.40 2.53 14.46
N GLY A 271 16.93 1.49 13.81
CA GLY A 271 17.34 0.25 14.48
C GLY A 271 18.52 0.41 15.44
N GLN A 272 19.47 1.28 15.13
CA GLN A 272 20.60 1.59 16.02
C GLN A 272 20.16 2.21 17.35
N ARG A 273 18.95 2.78 17.44
CA ARG A 273 18.41 3.34 18.69
C ARG A 273 17.97 2.27 19.69
N GLN A 274 17.51 1.12 19.21
CA GLN A 274 17.03 0.05 20.10
C GLN A 274 18.18 -0.71 20.79
N ILE A 275 19.41 -0.56 20.28
CA ILE A 275 20.60 -1.21 20.83
C ILE A 275 21.31 -0.30 21.88
N THR A 276 21.10 1.02 21.80
CA THR A 276 21.78 2.02 22.64
C THR A 276 20.95 2.54 23.83
N ASN A 277 19.71 2.13 23.96
CA ASN A 277 18.83 2.35 25.11
C ASN A 277 18.51 1.03 25.83
#